data_b94688b1245d3d5ca52ccdb99daa03cc
#
_entry.id   b94688b1245d3d5ca52ccdb99daa03cc
#
_cell.length_a   1.000
_cell.length_b   1.000
_cell.length_c   1.000
_cell.angle_alpha   90.00
_cell.angle_beta   90.00
_cell.angle_gamma   90.00
#
_symmetry.space_group_name_H-M   'P 1'
#
loop_
_entity.id
_entity.type
_entity.pdbx_description
1 polymer ?
#
loop_
_entity_poly.entity_id
_entity_poly.type
_entity_poly.pdbx_seq_one_letter_code
_entity_poly.pdbx_strand_id
1 'polypeptide(L)'
;MTFKHINPPDWAPAKGYANGIAARGTQIFVGGQIGWNAQQQFETDDFIEQVHQALANIAAVLKEAGAGPEHMVRMTWYVIDRVEYNSRLKELGGAYRAVMGKNFPAMTCVQVAALMEARAKVENEVTAVLPD
;
A
#
# COMPACT_ATOMS: atom_id res chain seq x y z
N MET A 1 -17.44 -2.64 -12.26
CA MET A 1 -16.77 -2.51 -10.96
C MET A 1 -17.71 -1.91 -9.96
N THR A 2 -17.82 -2.51 -8.83
CA THR A 2 -18.84 -2.19 -7.84
C THR A 2 -18.32 -1.39 -6.65
N PHE A 3 -17.08 -0.89 -6.73
CA PHE A 3 -16.49 -0.11 -5.65
C PHE A 3 -16.93 1.34 -5.78
N LYS A 4 -17.39 1.89 -4.66
CA LYS A 4 -17.78 3.28 -4.59
C LYS A 4 -16.75 4.05 -3.80
N HIS A 5 -16.14 5.05 -4.45
CA HIS A 5 -15.24 5.98 -3.76
C HIS A 5 -16.07 7.04 -3.05
N ILE A 6 -15.79 7.23 -1.77
CA ILE A 6 -16.55 8.12 -0.90
C ILE A 6 -15.67 9.31 -0.55
N ASN A 7 -15.97 10.46 -1.16
CA ASN A 7 -15.25 11.70 -0.90
C ASN A 7 -16.31 12.80 -0.74
N PRO A 8 -16.40 13.43 0.45
CA PRO A 8 -17.37 14.52 0.62
C PRO A 8 -17.16 15.61 -0.43
N PRO A 9 -18.24 16.12 -1.06
CA PRO A 9 -18.10 16.96 -2.26
C PRO A 9 -17.46 18.31 -2.01
N ASP A 10 -17.51 18.81 -0.78
CA ASP A 10 -16.93 20.13 -0.43
C ASP A 10 -15.52 20.02 0.19
N TRP A 11 -14.96 18.81 0.26
CA TRP A 11 -13.57 18.62 0.68
C TRP A 11 -12.62 18.86 -0.49
N ALA A 12 -11.38 19.26 -0.17
CA ALA A 12 -10.34 19.30 -1.17
C ALA A 12 -10.16 17.92 -1.81
N PRO A 13 -9.88 17.87 -3.14
CA PRO A 13 -9.73 16.57 -3.80
C PRO A 13 -8.64 15.69 -3.17
N ALA A 14 -8.95 14.42 -2.98
CA ALA A 14 -7.97 13.45 -2.53
C ALA A 14 -6.97 13.15 -3.65
N LYS A 15 -5.67 13.19 -3.33
CA LYS A 15 -4.59 12.94 -4.29
C LYS A 15 -3.76 11.77 -3.83
N GLY A 16 -3.74 10.69 -4.62
CA GLY A 16 -2.99 9.49 -4.31
C GLY A 16 -3.63 8.63 -3.23
N TYR A 17 -4.92 8.88 -2.91
CA TYR A 17 -5.68 8.09 -1.95
C TYR A 17 -7.18 8.37 -2.14
N ALA A 18 -8.02 7.54 -1.52
CA ALA A 18 -9.45 7.83 -1.36
C ALA A 18 -9.72 8.10 0.12
N ASN A 19 -10.71 8.92 0.43
CA ASN A 19 -11.12 9.15 1.82
C ASN A 19 -11.90 7.95 2.36
N GLY A 20 -12.71 7.32 1.52
CA GLY A 20 -13.43 6.11 1.88
C GLY A 20 -13.73 5.28 0.66
N ILE A 21 -13.97 3.99 0.88
CA ILE A 21 -14.39 3.07 -0.18
C ILE A 21 -15.47 2.15 0.39
N ALA A 22 -16.59 2.04 -0.33
CA ALA A 22 -17.59 1.02 -0.06
C ALA A 22 -17.43 -0.10 -1.10
N ALA A 23 -17.41 -1.34 -0.64
CA ALA A 23 -17.22 -2.48 -1.51
C ALA A 23 -17.98 -3.69 -0.97
N ARG A 24 -18.35 -4.59 -1.87
CA ARG A 24 -19.06 -5.81 -1.55
C ARG A 24 -18.38 -6.99 -2.24
N GLY A 25 -18.25 -8.09 -1.53
CA GLY A 25 -17.66 -9.31 -2.06
C GLY A 25 -16.87 -10.07 -1.00
N THR A 26 -15.94 -10.92 -1.46
CA THR A 26 -15.05 -11.67 -0.59
C THR A 26 -13.94 -10.77 -0.11
N GLN A 27 -13.76 -10.68 1.21
CA GLN A 27 -12.70 -9.87 1.81
C GLN A 27 -11.39 -10.67 1.82
N ILE A 28 -10.31 -10.00 1.42
CA ILE A 28 -8.96 -10.55 1.42
C ILE A 28 -8.10 -9.67 2.30
N PHE A 29 -7.54 -10.25 3.36
CA PHE A 29 -6.71 -9.52 4.31
C PHE A 29 -5.25 -9.87 4.05
N VAL A 30 -4.47 -8.91 3.58
CA VAL A 30 -3.04 -9.10 3.34
C VAL A 30 -2.30 -8.60 4.57
N GLY A 31 -1.58 -9.52 5.23
CA GLY A 31 -0.77 -9.17 6.39
C GLY A 31 0.33 -8.18 6.03
N GLY A 32 0.88 -7.52 7.04
CA GLY A 32 1.93 -6.52 6.82
C GLY A 32 3.09 -7.09 6.02
N GLN A 33 3.49 -6.35 4.97
CA GLN A 33 4.59 -6.72 4.09
C GLN A 33 5.68 -5.66 4.21
N ILE A 34 6.92 -6.12 4.41
CA ILE A 34 8.09 -5.25 4.45
C ILE A 34 8.91 -5.43 3.17
N GLY A 35 9.98 -4.67 3.04
CA GLY A 35 10.75 -4.62 1.79
C GLY A 35 11.76 -5.75 1.61
N TRP A 36 11.43 -6.97 2.02
CA TRP A 36 12.30 -8.11 1.78
C TRP A 36 11.74 -9.02 0.65
N ASN A 37 12.60 -9.86 0.09
CA ASN A 37 12.25 -10.73 -1.02
C ASN A 37 11.53 -12.01 -0.54
N ALA A 38 11.24 -12.91 -1.46
CA ALA A 38 10.51 -14.15 -1.18
C ALA A 38 11.23 -15.08 -0.19
N GLN A 39 12.54 -14.91 0.01
CA GLN A 39 13.33 -15.67 0.97
C GLN A 39 13.55 -14.90 2.28
N GLN A 40 12.79 -13.81 2.48
CA GLN A 40 12.87 -12.97 3.66
C GLN A 40 14.26 -12.33 3.82
N GLN A 41 14.84 -11.88 2.71
CA GLN A 41 16.15 -11.23 2.68
C GLN A 41 16.01 -9.83 2.10
N PHE A 42 16.61 -8.84 2.76
CA PHE A 42 16.66 -7.48 2.23
C PHE A 42 17.75 -7.38 1.17
N GLU A 43 17.39 -6.92 -0.02
CA GLU A 43 18.32 -6.69 -1.11
C GLU A 43 18.83 -5.25 -1.14
N THR A 44 18.20 -4.35 -0.37
CA THR A 44 18.49 -2.92 -0.40
C THR A 44 18.14 -2.30 0.94
N ASP A 45 18.84 -1.23 1.27
CA ASP A 45 18.51 -0.36 2.41
C ASP A 45 17.88 0.96 1.95
N ASP A 46 17.66 1.14 0.65
CA ASP A 46 17.00 2.34 0.14
C ASP A 46 15.50 2.27 0.41
N PHE A 47 14.95 3.36 0.96
CA PHE A 47 13.54 3.44 1.33
C PHE A 47 12.61 3.19 0.14
N ILE A 48 12.87 3.85 -1.00
CA ILE A 48 11.99 3.74 -2.18
C ILE A 48 12.03 2.33 -2.77
N GLU A 49 13.22 1.72 -2.83
CA GLU A 49 13.33 0.34 -3.30
C GLU A 49 12.63 -0.63 -2.35
N GLN A 50 12.69 -0.40 -1.05
CA GLN A 50 11.93 -1.19 -0.08
C GLN A 50 10.43 -1.00 -0.25
N VAL A 51 9.96 0.21 -0.54
CA VAL A 51 8.55 0.47 -0.86
C VAL A 51 8.13 -0.37 -2.06
N HIS A 52 8.91 -0.32 -3.13
CA HIS A 52 8.61 -1.10 -4.34
C HIS A 52 8.49 -2.60 -4.01
N GLN A 53 9.43 -3.13 -3.24
CA GLN A 53 9.43 -4.54 -2.87
C GLN A 53 8.23 -4.90 -1.98
N ALA A 54 7.92 -4.08 -1.00
CA ALA A 54 6.78 -4.32 -0.11
C ALA A 54 5.46 -4.35 -0.90
N LEU A 55 5.30 -3.41 -1.81
CA LEU A 55 4.11 -3.36 -2.68
C LEU A 55 4.06 -4.55 -3.64
N ALA A 56 5.21 -4.97 -4.18
CA ALA A 56 5.29 -6.16 -5.02
C ALA A 56 4.89 -7.42 -4.23
N ASN A 57 5.27 -7.50 -2.97
CA ASN A 57 4.87 -8.61 -2.09
C ASN A 57 3.36 -8.63 -1.89
N ILE A 58 2.75 -7.47 -1.67
CA ILE A 58 1.28 -7.35 -1.57
C ILE A 58 0.62 -7.82 -2.87
N ALA A 59 1.11 -7.36 -4.02
CA ALA A 59 0.57 -7.76 -5.31
C ALA A 59 0.65 -9.26 -5.52
N ALA A 60 1.73 -9.90 -5.07
CA ALA A 60 1.90 -11.34 -5.16
C ALA A 60 0.86 -12.09 -4.31
N VAL A 61 0.60 -11.62 -3.10
CA VAL A 61 -0.43 -12.23 -2.23
C VAL A 61 -1.82 -12.05 -2.83
N LEU A 62 -2.13 -10.85 -3.34
CA LEU A 62 -3.41 -10.60 -4.00
C LEU A 62 -3.59 -11.52 -5.20
N LYS A 63 -2.55 -11.70 -6.02
CA LYS A 63 -2.60 -12.58 -7.19
C LYS A 63 -2.90 -14.02 -6.80
N GLU A 64 -2.33 -14.50 -5.72
CA GLU A 64 -2.59 -15.85 -5.23
C GLU A 64 -4.05 -16.03 -4.82
N ALA A 65 -4.71 -14.96 -4.41
CA ALA A 65 -6.13 -14.96 -4.06
C ALA A 65 -7.06 -14.72 -5.27
N GLY A 66 -6.49 -14.61 -6.46
CA GLY A 66 -7.26 -14.30 -7.67
C GLY A 66 -7.64 -12.84 -7.78
N ALA A 67 -6.94 -11.96 -7.08
CA ALA A 67 -7.22 -10.53 -7.03
C ALA A 67 -6.04 -9.72 -7.56
N GLY A 68 -6.21 -8.42 -7.66
CA GLY A 68 -5.18 -7.49 -8.07
C GLY A 68 -5.32 -6.14 -7.38
N PRO A 69 -4.45 -5.18 -7.72
CA PRO A 69 -4.47 -3.84 -7.11
C PRO A 69 -5.81 -3.13 -7.23
N GLU A 70 -6.56 -3.41 -8.29
CA GLU A 70 -7.89 -2.82 -8.51
C GLU A 70 -8.91 -3.22 -7.44
N HIS A 71 -8.63 -4.25 -6.68
CA HIS A 71 -9.51 -4.75 -5.63
C HIS A 71 -9.19 -4.20 -4.25
N MET A 72 -8.10 -3.45 -4.11
CA MET A 72 -7.73 -2.87 -2.81
C MET A 72 -8.76 -1.87 -2.34
N VAL A 73 -9.17 -1.97 -1.07
CA VAL A 73 -10.09 -1.02 -0.45
C VAL A 73 -9.43 -0.23 0.66
N ARG A 74 -8.39 -0.76 1.27
CA ARG A 74 -7.65 -0.08 2.33
C ARG A 74 -6.18 -0.47 2.28
N MET A 75 -5.32 0.54 2.47
CA MET A 75 -3.88 0.33 2.65
C MET A 75 -3.40 1.18 3.83
N THR A 76 -2.68 0.56 4.73
CA THR A 76 -2.00 1.26 5.82
C THR A 76 -0.50 1.19 5.60
N TRP A 77 0.16 2.32 5.76
CA TRP A 77 1.60 2.47 5.67
C TRP A 77 2.17 2.75 7.04
N TYR A 78 3.19 2.00 7.41
CA TYR A 78 3.99 2.25 8.60
C TYR A 78 5.40 2.58 8.13
N VAL A 79 5.87 3.80 8.41
CA VAL A 79 7.20 4.24 8.02
C VAL A 79 7.99 4.62 9.26
N ILE A 80 9.31 4.48 9.22
CA ILE A 80 10.15 4.82 10.36
C ILE A 80 10.70 6.24 10.29
N ASP A 81 10.54 6.92 9.15
CA ASP A 81 11.06 8.28 8.96
C ASP A 81 10.12 9.09 8.06
N ARG A 82 9.27 9.91 8.69
CA ARG A 82 8.33 10.75 7.95
C ARG A 82 9.03 11.84 7.14
N VAL A 83 10.21 12.26 7.56
CA VAL A 83 10.96 13.30 6.84
C VAL A 83 11.45 12.73 5.51
N GLU A 84 12.01 11.54 5.52
CA GLU A 84 12.40 10.85 4.28
C GLU A 84 11.18 10.62 3.38
N TYR A 85 10.08 10.12 3.94
CA TYR A 85 8.84 9.91 3.19
C TYR A 85 8.39 11.19 2.48
N ASN A 86 8.28 12.28 3.23
CA ASN A 86 7.77 13.56 2.70
C ASN A 86 8.75 14.24 1.74
N SER A 87 10.05 13.96 1.86
CA SER A 87 11.06 14.56 0.97
C SER A 87 11.21 13.81 -0.35
N ARG A 88 10.63 12.62 -0.49
CA ARG A 88 10.79 11.77 -1.67
C ARG A 88 9.44 11.37 -2.30
N LEU A 89 8.44 12.23 -2.21
CA LEU A 89 7.08 11.92 -2.67
C LEU A 89 6.99 11.59 -4.16
N LYS A 90 7.80 12.24 -4.99
CA LYS A 90 7.81 11.96 -6.43
C LYS A 90 8.32 10.55 -6.73
N GLU A 91 9.42 10.17 -6.10
CA GLU A 91 9.97 8.81 -6.25
C GLU A 91 9.01 7.77 -5.67
N LEU A 92 8.43 8.08 -4.51
CA LEU A 92 7.44 7.22 -3.86
C LEU A 92 6.24 6.98 -4.78
N GLY A 93 5.71 8.03 -5.38
CA GLY A 93 4.59 7.92 -6.33
C GLY A 93 4.95 7.09 -7.54
N GLY A 94 6.19 7.21 -8.04
CA GLY A 94 6.68 6.39 -9.14
C GLY A 94 6.73 4.90 -8.79
N ALA A 95 7.28 4.57 -7.61
CA ALA A 95 7.33 3.19 -7.12
C ALA A 95 5.91 2.62 -6.93
N TYR A 96 5.01 3.42 -6.37
CA TYR A 96 3.62 3.00 -6.17
C TYR A 96 2.95 2.68 -7.51
N ARG A 97 3.01 3.61 -8.46
CA ARG A 97 2.36 3.41 -9.77
C ARG A 97 2.96 2.25 -10.56
N ALA A 98 4.25 1.97 -10.37
CA ALA A 98 4.90 0.86 -11.06
C ALA A 98 4.30 -0.50 -10.66
N VAL A 99 3.82 -0.63 -9.43
CA VAL A 99 3.26 -1.89 -8.91
C VAL A 99 1.74 -1.86 -8.90
N MET A 100 1.17 -0.77 -8.39
CA MET A 100 -0.28 -0.67 -8.11
C MET A 100 -1.06 0.07 -9.20
N GLY A 101 -0.37 0.65 -10.18
CA GLY A 101 -1.02 1.47 -11.18
C GLY A 101 -1.68 2.69 -10.55
N LYS A 102 -2.84 3.07 -11.07
CA LYS A 102 -3.62 4.20 -10.55
C LYS A 102 -4.74 3.74 -9.62
N ASN A 103 -4.50 2.68 -8.89
CA ASN A 103 -5.46 2.14 -7.93
C ASN A 103 -5.12 2.70 -6.54
N PHE A 104 -5.93 3.64 -6.06
CA PHE A 104 -5.69 4.34 -4.80
C PHE A 104 -6.81 4.04 -3.82
N PRO A 105 -6.60 3.09 -2.89
CA PRO A 105 -7.60 2.77 -1.87
C PRO A 105 -7.66 3.85 -0.79
N ALA A 106 -8.56 3.67 0.16
CA ALA A 106 -8.52 4.43 1.39
C ALA A 106 -7.19 4.17 2.08
N MET A 107 -6.46 5.23 2.44
CA MET A 107 -5.09 5.09 2.96
C MET A 107 -4.91 5.82 4.29
N THR A 108 -4.05 5.22 5.10
CA THR A 108 -3.50 5.85 6.30
C THR A 108 -1.99 5.63 6.24
N CYS A 109 -1.22 6.67 6.56
CA CYS A 109 0.23 6.57 6.66
C CYS A 109 0.68 7.18 7.97
N VAL A 110 1.42 6.42 8.78
CA VAL A 110 1.91 6.88 10.08
C VAL A 110 3.38 6.53 10.25
N GLN A 111 4.09 7.38 11.00
CA GLN A 111 5.43 7.05 11.45
C GLN A 111 5.34 6.22 12.72
N VAL A 112 6.12 5.16 12.78
CA VAL A 112 6.25 4.31 13.96
C VAL A 112 7.69 4.40 14.49
N ALA A 113 7.88 4.05 15.76
CA ALA A 113 9.19 4.14 16.39
C ALA A 113 10.19 3.15 15.78
N ALA A 114 9.72 1.96 15.38
CA ALA A 114 10.54 0.91 14.78
C ALA A 114 9.62 -0.14 14.18
N LEU A 115 10.15 -0.91 13.24
CA LEU A 115 9.51 -2.12 12.75
C LEU A 115 10.22 -3.32 13.36
N MET A 116 9.60 -4.50 13.27
CA MET A 116 10.14 -5.68 13.94
C MET A 116 11.50 -6.10 13.36
N GLU A 117 11.68 -5.95 12.03
CA GLU A 117 12.96 -6.22 11.40
C GLU A 117 13.80 -4.95 11.36
N ALA A 118 15.02 -5.01 11.87
CA ALA A 118 15.88 -3.83 12.04
C ALA A 118 16.17 -3.10 10.72
N ARG A 119 16.22 -3.81 9.59
CA ARG A 119 16.50 -3.21 8.29
C ARG A 119 15.26 -2.66 7.60
N ALA A 120 14.06 -2.99 8.10
CA ALA A 120 12.82 -2.54 7.48
C ALA A 120 12.63 -1.04 7.68
N LYS A 121 12.32 -0.34 6.60
CA LYS A 121 12.03 1.10 6.60
C LYS A 121 10.56 1.40 6.34
N VAL A 122 9.82 0.40 5.90
CA VAL A 122 8.40 0.52 5.57
C VAL A 122 7.71 -0.81 5.77
N GLU A 123 6.45 -0.74 6.16
CA GLU A 123 5.54 -1.88 6.18
C GLU A 123 4.20 -1.43 5.65
N ASN A 124 3.61 -2.24 4.76
CA ASN A 124 2.29 -1.97 4.20
C ASN A 124 1.37 -3.14 4.47
N GLU A 125 0.12 -2.84 4.81
CA GLU A 125 -0.92 -3.86 4.91
C GLU A 125 -2.12 -3.44 4.08
N VAL A 126 -2.83 -4.40 3.53
CA VAL A 126 -3.93 -4.14 2.59
C VAL A 126 -5.13 -5.01 2.95
N THR A 127 -6.31 -4.43 2.82
CA THR A 127 -7.55 -5.18 2.68
C THR A 127 -8.06 -4.99 1.27
N ALA A 128 -8.43 -6.07 0.62
CA ALA A 128 -9.03 -6.04 -0.71
C ALA A 128 -10.38 -6.73 -0.67
N VAL A 129 -11.22 -6.43 -1.65
CA VAL A 129 -12.53 -7.09 -1.82
C VAL A 129 -12.61 -7.56 -3.25
N LEU A 130 -12.81 -8.87 -3.41
CA LEU A 130 -13.03 -9.47 -4.72
C LEU A 130 -14.55 -9.51 -4.93
N PRO A 131 -15.09 -8.79 -5.93
CA PRO A 131 -16.53 -8.74 -6.17
C PRO A 131 -17.09 -10.12 -6.48
N ASP A 132 -18.34 -10.30 -6.10
CA ASP A 132 -19.09 -11.53 -6.36
C ASP A 132 -19.27 -11.80 -7.86
#